data_8566d32e5aa4c29870b17c65d1ae11d0
#
_entry.id   8566d32e5aa4c29870b17c65d1ae11d0
#
_cell.length_a   1.000
_cell.length_b   1.000
_cell.length_c   1.000
_cell.angle_alpha   90.00
_cell.angle_beta   90.00
_cell.angle_gamma   90.00
#
_symmetry.space_group_name_H-M   'P 1'
#
loop_
_entity.id
_entity.type
_entity.pdbx_description
1 polymer ?
#
loop_
_entity_poly.entity_id
_entity_poly.type
_entity_poly.pdbx_seq_one_letter_code
_entity_poly.pdbx_strand_id
1 'polypeptide(L)'
;MTSGDAPVFVHVVLISFRAEPTPEQRQQTFADYQELGEKCGGKDAGILIWQVDHNLDQRKHWHLVEFAVFRDDAAFQRFREHPAHIELTLVLREIADWAVGDILSNLPVG
;
A
#
# COMPACT_ATOMS: atom_id res chain seq x y z
N MET A 1 17.67 21.40 13.15
CA MET A 1 17.17 20.76 13.07
C MET A 1 16.25 20.53 13.28
N THR A 2 15.64 20.42 12.94
CA THR A 2 14.70 20.28 13.45
C THR A 2 14.54 19.15 14.00
N SER A 3 15.19 18.95 14.71
CA SER A 3 15.02 18.07 15.47
C SER A 3 13.74 17.93 15.90
N GLY A 4 13.23 17.13 16.29
CA GLY A 4 11.91 17.03 16.78
C GLY A 4 10.94 16.41 15.80
N ASP A 5 11.35 16.21 14.59
CA ASP A 5 10.51 15.50 13.63
C ASP A 5 10.41 14.05 14.05
N ALA A 6 9.20 13.60 14.29
CA ALA A 6 8.95 12.20 14.61
C ALA A 6 9.18 11.35 13.37
N PRO A 7 9.63 10.11 13.53
CA PRO A 7 9.75 9.22 12.38
C PRO A 7 8.39 8.91 11.78
N VAL A 8 8.38 8.68 10.49
CA VAL A 8 7.18 8.26 9.77
C VAL A 8 7.12 6.74 9.69
N PHE A 9 5.94 6.21 9.43
CA PHE A 9 5.71 4.77 9.30
C PHE A 9 5.75 4.42 7.80
N VAL A 10 6.69 3.59 7.40
CA VAL A 10 6.84 3.14 6.01
C VAL A 10 6.29 1.73 5.88
N HIS A 11 5.39 1.53 4.94
CA HIS A 11 4.69 0.28 4.70
C HIS A 11 4.94 -0.14 3.25
N VAL A 12 5.54 -1.30 3.05
CA VAL A 12 5.84 -1.83 1.72
C VAL A 12 5.11 -3.16 1.55
N VAL A 13 4.44 -3.33 0.42
CA VAL A 13 3.75 -4.57 0.10
C VAL A 13 4.16 -5.02 -1.29
N LEU A 14 4.40 -6.32 -1.43
CA LEU A 14 4.64 -6.97 -2.71
C LEU A 14 3.46 -7.89 -2.98
N ILE A 15 2.87 -7.78 -4.17
CA ILE A 15 1.69 -8.56 -4.56
C ILE A 15 2.06 -9.51 -5.69
N SER A 16 1.66 -10.78 -5.55
CA SER A 16 1.79 -11.78 -6.59
C SER A 16 0.41 -12.32 -6.93
N PHE A 17 -0.07 -12.06 -8.14
CA PHE A 17 -1.35 -12.63 -8.58
C PHE A 17 -1.21 -14.13 -8.81
N ARG A 18 -2.23 -14.87 -8.38
CA ARG A 18 -2.31 -16.30 -8.69
C ARG A 18 -2.70 -16.47 -10.16
N ALA A 19 -2.77 -17.71 -10.62
CA ALA A 19 -3.03 -18.00 -12.03
C ALA A 19 -4.49 -17.74 -12.44
N GLU A 20 -5.43 -17.88 -11.51
CA GLU A 20 -6.86 -17.89 -11.84
C GLU A 20 -7.45 -16.55 -12.32
N PRO A 21 -7.07 -15.39 -11.75
CA PRO A 21 -7.71 -14.14 -12.18
C PRO A 21 -7.39 -13.81 -13.63
N THR A 22 -8.41 -13.30 -14.34
CA THR A 22 -8.25 -12.87 -15.72
C THR A 22 -7.38 -11.61 -15.80
N PRO A 23 -6.83 -11.29 -16.99
CA PRO A 23 -6.14 -10.02 -17.17
C PRO A 23 -6.99 -8.81 -16.79
N GLU A 24 -8.29 -8.85 -17.09
CA GLU A 24 -9.22 -7.77 -16.74
C GLU A 24 -9.39 -7.64 -15.24
N GLN A 25 -9.47 -8.75 -14.51
CA GLN A 25 -9.56 -8.73 -13.06
C GLN A 25 -8.29 -8.15 -12.44
N ARG A 26 -7.13 -8.53 -12.95
CA ARG A 26 -5.84 -8.01 -12.47
C ARG A 26 -5.75 -6.51 -12.71
N GLN A 27 -6.17 -6.07 -13.90
CA GLN A 27 -6.14 -4.66 -14.25
C GLN A 27 -7.07 -3.84 -13.36
N GLN A 28 -8.28 -4.33 -13.11
CA GLN A 28 -9.24 -3.63 -12.26
C GLN A 28 -8.72 -3.53 -10.83
N THR A 29 -8.16 -4.62 -10.32
CA THR A 29 -7.59 -4.65 -8.98
C THR A 29 -6.42 -3.66 -8.87
N PHE A 30 -5.57 -3.60 -9.88
CA PHE A 30 -4.47 -2.65 -9.91
C PHE A 30 -4.99 -1.21 -9.86
N ALA A 31 -5.99 -0.88 -10.66
CA ALA A 31 -6.59 0.46 -10.67
C ALA A 31 -7.20 0.81 -9.30
N ASP A 32 -7.94 -0.11 -8.71
CA ASP A 32 -8.56 0.10 -7.40
C ASP A 32 -7.50 0.27 -6.32
N TYR A 33 -6.42 -0.48 -6.42
CA TYR A 33 -5.33 -0.41 -5.46
C TYR A 33 -4.60 0.94 -5.55
N GLN A 34 -4.39 1.44 -6.76
CA GLN A 34 -3.78 2.75 -6.95
C GLN A 34 -4.59 3.88 -6.30
N GLU A 35 -5.90 3.73 -6.27
CA GLU A 35 -6.79 4.75 -5.71
C GLU A 35 -7.03 4.59 -4.21
N LEU A 36 -6.56 3.50 -3.61
CA LEU A 36 -6.90 3.17 -2.23
C LEU A 36 -6.47 4.23 -1.23
N GLY A 37 -5.29 4.82 -1.43
CA GLY A 37 -4.79 5.85 -0.53
C GLY A 37 -5.76 7.03 -0.41
N GLU A 38 -6.25 7.52 -1.56
CA GLU A 38 -7.23 8.61 -1.56
C GLU A 38 -8.58 8.18 -0.98
N LYS A 39 -9.02 6.97 -1.29
CA LYS A 39 -10.27 6.45 -0.75
C LYS A 39 -10.24 6.33 0.77
N CYS A 40 -9.06 6.11 1.33
CA CYS A 40 -8.88 6.02 2.78
C CYS A 40 -8.57 7.37 3.43
N GLY A 41 -8.72 8.47 2.70
CA GLY A 41 -8.62 9.81 3.25
C GLY A 41 -7.38 10.60 2.84
N GLY A 42 -6.42 9.98 2.16
CA GLY A 42 -5.25 10.69 1.66
C GLY A 42 -4.44 11.37 2.75
N LYS A 43 -3.85 12.50 2.41
CA LYS A 43 -2.98 13.24 3.35
C LYS A 43 -3.70 13.68 4.60
N ASP A 44 -4.97 14.03 4.50
CA ASP A 44 -5.75 14.46 5.66
C ASP A 44 -5.88 13.34 6.70
N ALA A 45 -5.84 12.09 6.26
CA ALA A 45 -5.89 10.94 7.15
C ALA A 45 -4.50 10.45 7.56
N GLY A 46 -3.46 11.19 7.20
CA GLY A 46 -2.08 10.85 7.55
C GLY A 46 -1.40 9.92 6.58
N ILE A 47 -1.96 9.73 5.37
CA ILE A 47 -1.33 8.95 4.31
C ILE A 47 -0.49 9.94 3.48
N LEU A 48 0.79 10.04 3.81
CA LEU A 48 1.65 11.09 3.26
C LEU A 48 2.14 10.77 1.86
N ILE A 49 2.39 9.49 1.57
CA ILE A 49 2.79 9.01 0.25
C ILE A 49 2.01 7.73 -0.02
N TRP A 50 1.48 7.62 -1.22
CA TRP A 50 0.81 6.41 -1.68
C TRP A 50 1.25 6.12 -3.11
N GLN A 51 2.02 5.05 -3.29
CA GLN A 51 2.51 4.64 -4.60
C GLN A 51 2.23 3.16 -4.79
N VAL A 52 1.53 2.82 -5.85
CA VAL A 52 1.32 1.42 -6.24
C VAL A 52 1.64 1.34 -7.72
N ASP A 53 2.55 0.47 -8.08
CA ASP A 53 2.94 0.33 -9.49
C ASP A 53 3.46 -1.08 -9.76
N HIS A 54 3.75 -1.34 -11.03
CA HIS A 54 4.28 -2.62 -11.44
C HIS A 54 5.71 -2.80 -10.95
N ASN A 55 6.02 -4.02 -10.53
CA ASN A 55 7.38 -4.34 -10.13
C ASN A 55 8.28 -4.38 -11.37
N LEU A 56 9.36 -3.63 -11.34
CA LEU A 56 10.33 -3.62 -12.43
C LEU A 56 11.27 -4.82 -12.38
N ASP A 57 11.44 -5.41 -11.20
CA ASP A 57 12.33 -6.57 -11.03
C ASP A 57 11.53 -7.83 -11.31
N GLN A 58 11.82 -8.47 -12.45
CA GLN A 58 11.09 -9.66 -12.89
C GLN A 58 11.79 -10.97 -12.53
N ARG A 59 12.85 -10.92 -11.73
CA ARG A 59 13.56 -12.13 -11.33
C ARG A 59 12.74 -13.00 -10.37
N LYS A 60 11.77 -12.42 -9.71
CA LYS A 60 10.84 -13.11 -8.80
C LYS A 60 9.42 -12.96 -9.35
N HIS A 61 8.48 -13.60 -8.71
CA HIS A 61 7.09 -13.63 -9.18
C HIS A 61 6.23 -12.49 -8.64
N TRP A 62 6.82 -11.44 -8.12
CA TRP A 62 6.07 -10.31 -7.57
C TRP A 62 5.67 -9.36 -8.71
N HIS A 63 4.38 -9.06 -8.81
CA HIS A 63 3.82 -8.27 -9.91
C HIS A 63 3.69 -6.79 -9.57
N LEU A 64 3.25 -6.47 -8.37
CA LEU A 64 2.98 -5.09 -7.96
C LEU A 64 3.76 -4.77 -6.69
N VAL A 65 4.08 -3.49 -6.53
CA VAL A 65 4.73 -2.96 -5.33
C VAL A 65 3.90 -1.81 -4.81
N GLU A 66 3.59 -1.83 -3.52
CA GLU A 66 3.04 -0.69 -2.81
C GLU A 66 4.14 -0.09 -1.95
N PHE A 67 4.35 1.21 -2.08
CA PHE A 67 5.19 1.98 -1.18
C PHE A 67 4.31 3.06 -0.57
N ALA A 68 4.04 2.95 0.73
CA ALA A 68 3.18 3.89 1.41
C ALA A 68 3.88 4.46 2.65
N VAL A 69 3.67 5.73 2.91
CA VAL A 69 4.23 6.38 4.09
C VAL A 69 3.09 7.02 4.86
N PHE A 70 2.99 6.67 6.13
CA PHE A 70 1.98 7.19 7.05
C PHE A 70 2.64 8.11 8.06
N ARG A 71 1.89 9.11 8.52
CA ARG A 71 2.41 10.07 9.49
C ARG A 71 2.94 9.37 10.75
N ASP A 72 2.24 8.34 11.19
CA ASP A 72 2.57 7.59 12.40
C ASP A 72 1.80 6.26 12.41
N ASP A 73 2.04 5.46 13.44
CA ASP A 73 1.37 4.19 13.59
C ASP A 73 -0.15 4.34 13.70
N ALA A 74 -0.62 5.39 14.37
CA ALA A 74 -2.06 5.60 14.51
C ALA A 74 -2.72 5.81 13.16
N ALA A 75 -2.09 6.58 12.26
CA ALA A 75 -2.61 6.77 10.90
C ALA A 75 -2.63 5.45 10.13
N PHE A 76 -1.60 4.62 10.30
CA PHE A 76 -1.55 3.30 9.66
C PHE A 76 -2.66 2.40 10.19
N GLN A 77 -2.93 2.39 11.48
CA GLN A 77 -4.01 1.58 12.05
C GLN A 77 -5.38 2.03 11.53
N ARG A 78 -5.61 3.35 11.43
CA ARG A 78 -6.86 3.87 10.86
C ARG A 78 -7.04 3.41 9.40
N PHE A 79 -5.96 3.42 8.62
CA PHE A 79 -5.96 2.92 7.26
C PHE A 79 -6.35 1.44 7.21
N ARG A 80 -5.73 0.63 8.07
CA ARG A 80 -6.02 -0.81 8.09
C ARG A 80 -7.48 -1.11 8.41
N GLU A 81 -8.09 -0.29 9.26
CA GLU A 81 -9.47 -0.47 9.70
C GLU A 81 -10.48 0.19 8.76
N HIS A 82 -10.03 0.96 7.80
CA HIS A 82 -10.92 1.66 6.89
C HIS A 82 -11.68 0.67 6.00
N PRO A 83 -13.01 0.86 5.82
CA PRO A 83 -13.82 -0.06 5.01
C PRO A 83 -13.26 -0.29 3.60
N ALA A 84 -12.73 0.75 2.95
CA ALA A 84 -12.16 0.62 1.62
C ALA A 84 -10.94 -0.31 1.61
N HIS A 85 -10.10 -0.25 2.63
CA HIS A 85 -8.95 -1.16 2.77
C HIS A 85 -9.42 -2.59 3.00
N ILE A 86 -10.38 -2.77 3.89
CA ILE A 86 -10.91 -4.11 4.19
C ILE A 86 -11.51 -4.73 2.94
N GLU A 87 -12.29 -3.95 2.18
CA GLU A 87 -12.92 -4.43 0.96
C GLU A 87 -11.89 -4.89 -0.07
N LEU A 88 -10.85 -4.08 -0.31
CA LEU A 88 -9.81 -4.47 -1.26
C LEU A 88 -9.03 -5.69 -0.78
N THR A 89 -8.76 -5.79 0.52
CA THR A 89 -8.06 -6.94 1.09
C THR A 89 -8.85 -8.22 0.85
N LEU A 90 -10.18 -8.17 0.96
CA LEU A 90 -11.00 -9.35 0.69
C LEU A 90 -10.89 -9.79 -0.77
N VAL A 91 -10.86 -8.84 -1.70
CA VAL A 91 -10.64 -9.15 -3.12
C VAL A 91 -9.28 -9.77 -3.33
N LEU A 92 -8.23 -9.14 -2.81
CA LEU A 92 -6.86 -9.63 -2.95
C LEU A 92 -6.69 -11.03 -2.38
N ARG A 93 -7.33 -11.33 -1.27
CA ARG A 93 -7.22 -12.64 -0.63
C ARG A 93 -7.63 -13.78 -1.56
N GLU A 94 -8.57 -13.51 -2.47
CA GLU A 94 -9.07 -14.51 -3.41
C GLU A 94 -8.18 -14.69 -4.64
N ILE A 95 -7.36 -13.70 -4.98
CA ILE A 95 -6.67 -13.70 -6.27
C ILE A 95 -5.15 -13.52 -6.16
N ALA A 96 -4.62 -13.29 -4.98
CA ALA A 96 -3.20 -12.93 -4.83
C ALA A 96 -2.63 -13.41 -3.51
N ASP A 97 -1.30 -13.48 -3.48
CA ASP A 97 -0.51 -13.62 -2.27
C ASP A 97 0.31 -12.35 -2.10
N TRP A 98 0.71 -12.03 -0.88
CA TRP A 98 1.51 -10.83 -0.66
C TRP A 98 2.47 -10.97 0.51
N ALA A 99 3.47 -10.08 0.51
CA ALA A 99 4.44 -9.96 1.59
C ALA A 99 4.47 -8.51 2.05
N VAL A 100 4.65 -8.29 3.35
CA VAL A 100 4.62 -6.96 3.95
C VAL A 100 5.92 -6.70 4.69
N GLY A 101 6.42 -5.48 4.58
CA GLY A 101 7.52 -4.99 5.41
C GLY A 101 7.21 -3.60 5.91
N ASP A 102 7.37 -3.39 7.21
CA ASP A 102 7.09 -2.11 7.85
C ASP A 102 8.30 -1.64 8.63
N ILE A 103 8.65 -0.36 8.49
CA ILE A 103 9.73 0.24 9.27
C ILE A 103 9.35 1.65 9.69
N LEU A 104 10.00 2.14 10.74
CA LEU A 104 9.98 3.56 11.05
C LEU A 104 11.20 4.21 10.40
N SER A 105 11.02 5.40 9.87
CA SER A 105 12.08 6.09 9.16
C SER A 105 11.95 7.60 9.29
N ASN A 106 13.06 8.29 9.12
CA ASN A 106 13.10 9.74 9.13
C ASN A 106 13.05 10.30 7.70
N LEU A 107 12.29 9.67 6.83
CA LEU A 107 12.16 10.14 5.45
C LEU A 107 11.67 11.57 5.39
N PRO A 108 12.26 12.41 4.53
CA PRO A 108 11.71 13.74 4.29
C PRO A 108 10.45 13.61 3.43
N VAL A 109 9.30 13.93 4.02
CA VAL A 109 8.01 13.78 3.33
C VAL A 109 7.26 15.10 3.22
N GLY A 110 7.97 16.15 3.41
CA GLY A 110 7.41 17.49 3.49
C GLY A 110 6.73 18.03 2.26
#